data_d5bdb7a267f482c6135f4b472689c1f0
#
_entry.id   d5bdb7a267f482c6135f4b472689c1f0
#
_cell.length_a   1.000
_cell.length_b   1.000
_cell.length_c   1.000
_cell.angle_alpha   90.00
_cell.angle_beta   90.00
_cell.angle_gamma   90.00
#
_symmetry.space_group_name_H-M   'P 1'
#
loop_
_entity.id
_entity.type
_entity.pdbx_description
1 polymer ?
#
loop_
_entity_poly.entity_id
_entity_poly.type
_entity_poly.pdbx_seq_one_letter_code
_entity_poly.pdbx_strand_id
1 'polypeptide(L)'
;MKATKALYAACIVWTSLCASGSAISADNCTGYDVLVTSNAETLDVGKGTTLTVFRSQSILISEKTIYHLATGECSGTALVTPDGKVRVSGHCARRDKDGDTQSIEFSQAPGADKGAWKSTGGTGKFAGKNDAGWFQGVRTDGKMQISTWGGTCM
;
A
#
# COMPACT_ATOMS: atom_id res chain seq x y z
N MET A 1 -54.69 12.31 57.57
CA MET A 1 -54.26 12.69 56.23
C MET A 1 -52.73 12.76 56.26
N LYS A 2 -52.06 11.76 55.70
CA LYS A 2 -50.56 11.68 55.64
C LYS A 2 -50.15 11.86 54.17
N ALA A 3 -49.41 12.91 53.90
CA ALA A 3 -48.87 13.20 52.56
C ALA A 3 -47.53 12.50 52.37
N THR A 4 -47.47 11.62 51.38
CA THR A 4 -46.29 10.90 50.99
C THR A 4 -45.52 11.71 49.94
N LYS A 5 -44.30 12.11 50.26
CA LYS A 5 -43.37 12.77 49.29
C LYS A 5 -42.65 11.71 48.49
N ALA A 6 -42.82 11.68 47.18
CA ALA A 6 -42.04 10.86 46.23
C ALA A 6 -40.76 11.58 45.90
N LEU A 7 -39.61 10.96 46.17
CA LEU A 7 -38.28 11.37 45.67
C LEU A 7 -38.06 10.79 44.28
N TYR A 8 -37.88 11.63 43.27
CA TYR A 8 -37.38 11.24 41.96
C TYR A 8 -35.85 11.26 41.97
N ALA A 9 -35.26 10.09 41.91
CA ALA A 9 -33.82 9.96 41.67
C ALA A 9 -33.54 10.07 40.18
N ALA A 10 -32.89 11.16 39.74
CA ALA A 10 -32.40 11.31 38.37
C ALA A 10 -31.10 10.53 38.15
N CYS A 11 -31.17 9.43 37.44
CA CYS A 11 -29.97 8.72 36.94
C CYS A 11 -29.36 9.49 35.77
N ILE A 12 -28.25 10.16 36.02
CA ILE A 12 -27.42 10.76 34.97
C ILE A 12 -26.58 9.63 34.36
N VAL A 13 -26.96 9.18 33.15
CA VAL A 13 -26.16 8.25 32.36
C VAL A 13 -25.07 9.05 31.65
N TRP A 14 -23.86 8.91 32.12
CA TRP A 14 -22.67 9.40 31.42
C TRP A 14 -22.36 8.47 30.25
N THR A 15 -22.75 8.86 29.04
CA THR A 15 -22.28 8.21 27.82
C THR A 15 -20.85 8.68 27.54
N SER A 16 -19.89 7.82 27.88
CA SER A 16 -18.48 7.98 27.47
C SER A 16 -18.41 7.78 25.94
N LEU A 17 -18.30 8.87 25.19
CA LEU A 17 -17.88 8.81 23.79
C LEU A 17 -16.41 8.33 23.78
N CYS A 18 -16.22 7.04 23.52
CA CYS A 18 -14.91 6.54 23.10
C CYS A 18 -14.65 7.08 21.69
N ALA A 19 -13.92 8.19 21.57
CA ALA A 19 -13.33 8.61 20.33
C ALA A 19 -12.31 7.52 19.94
N SER A 20 -12.69 6.67 19.00
CA SER A 20 -11.79 5.73 18.35
C SER A 20 -10.82 6.55 17.48
N GLY A 21 -9.82 7.13 18.10
CA GLY A 21 -8.69 7.69 17.40
C GLY A 21 -8.01 6.54 16.67
N SER A 22 -8.08 6.52 15.35
CA SER A 22 -7.22 5.67 14.55
C SER A 22 -5.79 6.04 14.89
N ALA A 23 -5.12 5.20 15.69
CA ALA A 23 -3.70 5.33 15.93
C ALA A 23 -3.03 5.22 14.55
N ILE A 24 -2.47 6.33 14.06
CA ILE A 24 -1.58 6.31 12.91
C ILE A 24 -0.39 5.50 13.38
N SER A 25 -0.33 4.22 12.95
CA SER A 25 0.85 3.39 13.18
C SER A 25 2.03 4.08 12.51
N ALA A 26 3.05 4.43 13.29
CA ALA A 26 4.28 4.96 12.74
C ALA A 26 4.90 3.90 11.82
N ASP A 27 5.44 4.34 10.66
CA ASP A 27 6.17 3.46 9.76
C ASP A 27 7.32 2.80 10.53
N ASN A 28 7.28 1.47 10.62
CA ASN A 28 8.36 0.69 11.26
C ASN A 28 9.27 0.02 10.23
N CYS A 29 8.95 0.16 8.95
CA CYS A 29 9.79 -0.29 7.84
C CYS A 29 9.78 0.74 6.70
N THR A 30 10.95 0.94 6.12
CA THR A 30 11.15 1.85 4.99
C THR A 30 12.25 1.30 4.08
N GLY A 31 12.28 1.75 2.85
CA GLY A 31 13.31 1.38 1.90
C GLY A 31 13.09 1.95 0.51
N TYR A 32 13.82 1.37 -0.42
CA TYR A 32 13.69 1.63 -1.85
C TYR A 32 13.24 0.38 -2.58
N ASP A 33 12.46 0.56 -3.61
CA ASP A 33 12.15 -0.45 -4.62
C ASP A 33 12.73 0.04 -5.95
N VAL A 34 13.66 -0.74 -6.49
CA VAL A 34 14.21 -0.50 -7.82
C VAL A 34 13.51 -1.43 -8.79
N LEU A 35 12.75 -0.84 -9.72
CA LEU A 35 12.00 -1.57 -10.73
C LEU A 35 12.62 -1.34 -12.10
N VAL A 36 12.74 -2.41 -12.87
CA VAL A 36 13.16 -2.35 -14.28
C VAL A 36 12.07 -2.95 -15.14
N THR A 37 11.42 -2.11 -15.94
CA THR A 37 10.35 -2.57 -16.85
C THR A 37 10.91 -3.50 -17.91
N SER A 38 10.50 -4.75 -17.85
CA SER A 38 10.91 -5.80 -18.79
C SER A 38 10.01 -5.83 -20.02
N ASN A 39 8.71 -5.51 -19.85
CA ASN A 39 7.74 -5.42 -20.92
C ASN A 39 6.70 -4.34 -20.62
N ALA A 40 6.28 -3.60 -21.65
CA ALA A 40 5.18 -2.66 -21.56
C ALA A 40 4.47 -2.57 -22.93
N GLU A 41 3.16 -2.63 -22.88
CA GLU A 41 2.28 -2.44 -24.05
C GLU A 41 1.28 -1.34 -23.74
N THR A 42 1.20 -0.35 -24.61
CA THR A 42 0.31 0.80 -24.46
C THR A 42 -0.80 0.76 -25.51
N LEU A 43 -2.03 0.90 -25.04
CA LEU A 43 -3.25 0.93 -25.86
C LEU A 43 -3.88 2.32 -25.76
N ASP A 44 -4.31 2.88 -26.88
CA ASP A 44 -5.22 4.02 -26.89
C ASP A 44 -6.64 3.50 -26.59
N VAL A 45 -7.22 3.95 -25.48
CA VAL A 45 -8.58 3.59 -25.07
C VAL A 45 -9.59 4.69 -25.38
N GLY A 46 -9.19 5.66 -26.19
CA GLY A 46 -10.02 6.75 -26.69
C GLY A 46 -10.04 8.00 -25.84
N LYS A 47 -10.46 9.11 -26.47
CA LYS A 47 -10.56 10.45 -25.85
C LYS A 47 -9.24 10.93 -25.20
N GLY A 48 -8.09 10.55 -25.78
CA GLY A 48 -6.76 10.91 -25.27
C GLY A 48 -6.36 10.20 -23.99
N THR A 49 -7.03 9.09 -23.66
CA THR A 49 -6.70 8.23 -22.54
C THR A 49 -5.87 7.05 -23.04
N THR A 50 -4.79 6.71 -22.33
CA THR A 50 -3.97 5.54 -22.66
C THR A 50 -3.92 4.58 -21.49
N LEU A 51 -3.93 3.28 -21.80
CA LEU A 51 -3.75 2.18 -20.85
C LEU A 51 -2.43 1.48 -21.19
N THR A 52 -1.52 1.46 -20.24
CA THR A 52 -0.28 0.67 -20.34
C THR A 52 -0.40 -0.55 -19.43
N VAL A 53 -0.20 -1.74 -20.00
CA VAL A 53 0.01 -2.99 -19.25
C VAL A 53 1.51 -3.20 -19.16
N PHE A 54 2.03 -3.45 -17.96
CA PHE A 54 3.48 -3.58 -17.76
C PHE A 54 3.88 -4.79 -16.91
N ARG A 55 5.12 -5.23 -17.11
CA ARG A 55 5.86 -6.12 -16.22
C ARG A 55 7.20 -5.49 -15.88
N SER A 56 7.62 -5.64 -14.65
CA SER A 56 8.90 -5.12 -14.15
C SER A 56 9.56 -6.12 -13.24
N GLN A 57 10.88 -6.20 -13.31
CA GLN A 57 11.70 -6.84 -12.28
C GLN A 57 11.88 -5.85 -11.14
N SER A 58 11.87 -6.33 -9.91
CA SER A 58 11.92 -5.54 -8.69
C SER A 58 12.98 -6.08 -7.75
N ILE A 59 13.70 -5.18 -7.08
CA ILE A 59 14.56 -5.47 -5.95
C ILE A 59 14.30 -4.46 -4.83
N LEU A 60 14.04 -4.97 -3.62
CA LEU A 60 13.85 -4.15 -2.42
C LEU A 60 15.18 -3.92 -1.70
N ILE A 61 15.43 -2.68 -1.34
CA ILE A 61 16.60 -2.27 -0.55
C ILE A 61 16.10 -1.67 0.75
N SER A 62 16.29 -2.40 1.86
CA SER A 62 15.83 -1.97 3.19
C SER A 62 16.64 -2.65 4.29
N GLU A 63 17.70 -2.02 4.75
CA GLU A 63 18.71 -2.63 5.64
C GLU A 63 18.18 -3.18 6.97
N LYS A 64 16.99 -2.77 7.39
CA LYS A 64 16.45 -3.11 8.72
C LYS A 64 15.18 -3.95 8.68
N THR A 65 14.85 -4.55 7.53
CA THR A 65 13.59 -5.32 7.40
C THR A 65 13.83 -6.70 6.80
N ILE A 66 12.84 -7.58 7.00
CA ILE A 66 12.83 -8.91 6.37
C ILE A 66 12.73 -8.86 4.84
N TYR A 67 12.45 -7.68 4.27
CA TYR A 67 12.31 -7.46 2.83
C TYR A 67 13.62 -7.13 2.12
N HIS A 68 14.73 -6.95 2.87
CA HIS A 68 16.02 -6.59 2.27
C HIS A 68 16.48 -7.61 1.23
N LEU A 69 16.79 -7.10 0.04
CA LEU A 69 17.22 -7.87 -1.14
C LEU A 69 16.19 -8.90 -1.64
N ALA A 70 14.91 -8.78 -1.23
CA ALA A 70 13.86 -9.55 -1.87
C ALA A 70 13.70 -9.10 -3.33
N THR A 71 13.73 -10.06 -4.25
CA THR A 71 13.61 -9.83 -5.69
C THR A 71 12.38 -10.50 -6.25
N GLY A 72 11.85 -9.99 -7.34
CA GLY A 72 10.69 -10.60 -7.97
C GLY A 72 10.14 -9.83 -9.15
N GLU A 73 8.92 -10.15 -9.50
CA GLU A 73 8.22 -9.53 -10.60
C GLU A 73 7.00 -8.75 -10.10
N CYS A 74 6.79 -7.59 -10.71
CA CYS A 74 5.57 -6.82 -10.59
C CYS A 74 4.88 -6.78 -11.95
N SER A 75 3.56 -6.89 -11.96
CA SER A 75 2.73 -6.68 -13.14
C SER A 75 1.55 -5.79 -12.79
N GLY A 76 1.14 -4.96 -13.73
CA GLY A 76 0.05 -4.04 -13.47
C GLY A 76 -0.35 -3.23 -14.69
N THR A 77 -1.18 -2.25 -14.40
CA THR A 77 -1.69 -1.30 -15.39
C THR A 77 -1.46 0.13 -14.93
N ALA A 78 -1.17 1.01 -15.89
CA ALA A 78 -1.14 2.45 -15.71
C ALA A 78 -2.13 3.09 -16.71
N LEU A 79 -3.13 3.77 -16.18
CA LEU A 79 -4.10 4.54 -16.97
C LEU A 79 -3.74 6.01 -16.90
N VAL A 80 -3.44 6.62 -18.03
CA VAL A 80 -3.12 8.05 -18.13
C VAL A 80 -4.30 8.76 -18.79
N THR A 81 -4.86 9.74 -18.10
CA THR A 81 -5.97 10.57 -18.59
C THR A 81 -5.47 11.79 -19.35
N PRO A 82 -6.30 12.48 -20.16
CA PRO A 82 -5.88 13.63 -20.97
C PRO A 82 -5.31 14.79 -20.15
N ASP A 83 -5.69 14.92 -18.89
CA ASP A 83 -5.13 15.92 -17.97
C ASP A 83 -3.81 15.47 -17.31
N GLY A 84 -3.22 14.38 -17.80
CA GLY A 84 -1.93 13.86 -17.36
C GLY A 84 -1.94 13.12 -16.03
N LYS A 85 -3.12 12.91 -15.42
CA LYS A 85 -3.21 12.12 -14.18
C LYS A 85 -3.05 10.65 -14.47
N VAL A 86 -2.32 9.96 -13.59
CA VAL A 86 -2.02 8.55 -13.71
C VAL A 86 -2.67 7.78 -12.58
N ARG A 87 -3.42 6.72 -12.94
CA ARG A 87 -3.85 5.68 -12.01
C ARG A 87 -2.98 4.47 -12.24
N VAL A 88 -2.41 3.92 -11.17
CA VAL A 88 -1.62 2.68 -11.26
C VAL A 88 -2.25 1.62 -10.36
N SER A 89 -2.24 0.36 -10.79
CA SER A 89 -2.61 -0.78 -9.96
C SER A 89 -1.91 -2.05 -10.44
N GLY A 90 -1.66 -2.97 -9.52
CA GLY A 90 -1.03 -4.22 -9.88
C GLY A 90 -0.66 -5.08 -8.67
N HIS A 91 0.14 -6.10 -8.95
CA HIS A 91 0.61 -7.07 -7.98
C HIS A 91 2.11 -7.30 -8.17
N CYS A 92 2.80 -7.61 -7.06
CA CYS A 92 4.16 -8.13 -7.10
C CYS A 92 4.23 -9.47 -6.39
N ALA A 93 5.03 -10.37 -6.93
CA ALA A 93 5.46 -11.60 -6.27
C ALA A 93 6.97 -11.53 -6.10
N ARG A 94 7.43 -11.60 -4.87
CA ARG A 94 8.86 -11.47 -4.52
C ARG A 94 9.32 -12.70 -3.77
N ARG A 95 10.62 -12.96 -3.85
CA ARG A 95 11.29 -14.03 -3.13
C ARG A 95 12.54 -13.45 -2.46
N ASP A 96 12.77 -13.84 -1.24
CA ASP A 96 14.00 -13.49 -0.53
C ASP A 96 15.12 -14.50 -0.74
N LYS A 97 16.26 -14.27 -0.10
CA LYS A 97 17.44 -15.15 -0.16
C LYS A 97 17.22 -16.56 0.39
N ASP A 98 16.21 -16.73 1.28
CA ASP A 98 15.90 -18.01 1.92
C ASP A 98 14.85 -18.80 1.13
N GLY A 99 14.32 -18.21 0.06
CA GLY A 99 13.31 -18.81 -0.81
C GLY A 99 11.86 -18.52 -0.39
N ASP A 100 11.66 -17.81 0.71
CA ASP A 100 10.33 -17.42 1.16
C ASP A 100 9.72 -16.38 0.21
N THR A 101 8.44 -16.51 -0.07
CA THR A 101 7.74 -15.65 -1.03
C THR A 101 6.80 -14.69 -0.34
N GLN A 102 6.68 -13.49 -0.91
CA GLN A 102 5.68 -12.49 -0.56
C GLN A 102 4.87 -12.11 -1.80
N SER A 103 3.56 -11.98 -1.64
CA SER A 103 2.67 -11.37 -2.62
C SER A 103 2.09 -10.08 -2.06
N ILE A 104 2.09 -9.03 -2.86
CA ILE A 104 1.46 -7.76 -2.53
C ILE A 104 0.55 -7.30 -3.66
N GLU A 105 -0.46 -6.53 -3.32
CA GLU A 105 -1.14 -5.65 -4.27
C GLU A 105 -0.72 -4.20 -4.02
N PHE A 106 -0.76 -3.39 -5.07
CA PHE A 106 -0.47 -1.97 -4.99
C PHE A 106 -1.44 -1.17 -5.85
N SER A 107 -1.70 0.07 -5.43
CA SER A 107 -2.50 1.01 -6.21
C SER A 107 -2.13 2.45 -5.91
N GLN A 108 -2.31 3.32 -6.91
CA GLN A 108 -2.19 4.77 -6.76
C GLN A 108 -3.37 5.43 -7.45
N ALA A 109 -4.07 6.30 -6.74
CA ALA A 109 -5.18 7.07 -7.29
C ALA A 109 -4.68 8.14 -8.26
N PRO A 110 -5.49 8.58 -9.25
CA PRO A 110 -5.11 9.63 -10.17
C PRO A 110 -4.71 10.92 -9.46
N GLY A 111 -3.50 11.41 -9.76
CA GLY A 111 -2.98 12.65 -9.19
C GLY A 111 -2.54 12.56 -7.73
N ALA A 112 -2.53 11.37 -7.11
CA ALA A 112 -1.98 11.20 -5.77
C ALA A 112 -0.45 11.15 -5.81
N ASP A 113 0.20 11.79 -4.84
CA ASP A 113 1.66 11.78 -4.71
C ASP A 113 2.19 10.41 -4.24
N LYS A 114 1.38 9.69 -3.49
CA LYS A 114 1.70 8.36 -2.94
C LYS A 114 0.67 7.33 -3.37
N GLY A 115 1.14 6.13 -3.65
CA GLY A 115 0.32 4.95 -3.75
C GLY A 115 0.28 4.18 -2.43
N ALA A 116 -0.58 3.18 -2.35
CA ALA A 116 -0.71 2.25 -1.24
C ALA A 116 -0.30 0.85 -1.68
N TRP A 117 0.26 0.07 -0.76
CA TRP A 117 0.51 -1.35 -0.95
C TRP A 117 0.04 -2.14 0.27
N LYS A 118 -0.32 -3.40 0.07
CA LYS A 118 -0.60 -4.34 1.17
C LYS A 118 -0.19 -5.76 0.79
N SER A 119 0.18 -6.54 1.80
CA SER A 119 0.44 -7.97 1.65
C SER A 119 -0.87 -8.70 1.36
N THR A 120 -0.83 -9.63 0.41
CA THR A 120 -1.96 -10.50 0.04
C THR A 120 -1.68 -11.97 0.30
N GLY A 121 -0.45 -12.30 0.71
CA GLY A 121 -0.02 -13.65 1.04
C GLY A 121 1.48 -13.81 1.04
N GLY A 122 1.93 -15.01 1.40
CA GLY A 122 3.34 -15.36 1.40
C GLY A 122 3.60 -16.72 2.02
N THR A 123 4.86 -17.14 1.97
CA THR A 123 5.36 -18.37 2.60
C THR A 123 6.41 -18.06 3.66
N GLY A 124 6.76 -19.04 4.48
CA GLY A 124 7.80 -18.91 5.50
C GLY A 124 7.58 -17.69 6.40
N LYS A 125 8.55 -16.79 6.49
CA LYS A 125 8.48 -15.59 7.33
C LYS A 125 7.44 -14.55 6.87
N PHE A 126 6.92 -14.67 5.64
CA PHE A 126 5.85 -13.80 5.13
C PHE A 126 4.45 -14.43 5.29
N ALA A 127 4.35 -15.67 5.77
CA ALA A 127 3.08 -16.34 5.96
C ALA A 127 2.22 -15.62 7.01
N GLY A 128 0.96 -15.33 6.67
CA GLY A 128 0.01 -14.66 7.56
C GLY A 128 0.30 -13.18 7.87
N LYS A 129 1.29 -12.57 7.23
CA LYS A 129 1.60 -11.15 7.38
C LYS A 129 0.51 -10.28 6.76
N ASN A 130 0.09 -9.24 7.49
CA ASN A 130 -0.86 -8.21 7.07
C ASN A 130 -0.17 -6.85 6.90
N ASP A 131 1.05 -6.88 6.38
CA ASP A 131 1.84 -5.69 6.18
C ASP A 131 1.20 -4.78 5.13
N ALA A 132 1.26 -3.48 5.37
CA ALA A 132 0.70 -2.49 4.48
C ALA A 132 1.45 -1.16 4.60
N GLY A 133 1.35 -0.32 3.58
CA GLY A 133 2.02 0.96 3.59
C GLY A 133 1.80 1.78 2.33
N TRP A 134 2.75 2.63 2.06
CA TRP A 134 2.76 3.56 0.96
C TRP A 134 4.01 3.39 0.09
N PHE A 135 3.94 3.85 -1.13
CA PHE A 135 5.09 4.00 -2.03
C PHE A 135 5.02 5.35 -2.76
N GLN A 136 6.18 5.84 -3.17
CA GLN A 136 6.29 7.07 -3.95
C GLN A 136 7.44 6.96 -4.93
N GLY A 137 7.18 7.22 -6.20
CA GLY A 137 8.22 7.32 -7.22
C GLY A 137 9.12 8.51 -6.94
N VAL A 138 10.44 8.30 -6.93
CA VAL A 138 11.43 9.37 -6.70
C VAL A 138 12.29 9.64 -7.92
N ARG A 139 12.43 8.67 -8.82
CA ARG A 139 13.19 8.82 -10.07
C ARG A 139 12.73 7.82 -11.12
N THR A 140 12.69 8.28 -12.36
CA THR A 140 12.53 7.42 -13.54
C THR A 140 13.66 7.75 -14.52
N ASP A 141 14.28 6.72 -15.07
CA ASP A 141 15.35 6.82 -16.06
C ASP A 141 15.19 5.68 -17.09
N GLY A 142 14.61 6.03 -18.24
CA GLY A 142 14.24 5.04 -19.26
C GLY A 142 13.29 3.98 -18.71
N LYS A 143 13.74 2.73 -18.65
CA LYS A 143 12.97 1.60 -18.13
C LYS A 143 13.09 1.40 -16.61
N MET A 144 14.01 2.13 -15.97
CA MET A 144 14.25 2.02 -14.53
C MET A 144 13.41 3.05 -13.77
N GLN A 145 12.74 2.59 -12.75
CA GLN A 145 12.05 3.43 -11.77
C GLN A 145 12.57 3.13 -10.38
N ILE A 146 12.83 4.17 -9.60
CA ILE A 146 13.14 4.07 -8.18
C ILE A 146 11.98 4.65 -7.42
N SER A 147 11.46 3.90 -6.47
CA SER A 147 10.44 4.33 -5.54
C SER A 147 10.95 4.20 -4.12
N THR A 148 10.61 5.15 -3.26
CA THR A 148 10.70 4.97 -1.81
C THR A 148 9.40 4.35 -1.32
N TRP A 149 9.50 3.57 -0.26
CA TRP A 149 8.33 2.96 0.36
C TRP A 149 8.47 2.93 1.89
N GLY A 150 7.34 2.84 2.56
CA GLY A 150 7.27 2.71 4.01
C GLY A 150 5.95 2.11 4.43
N GLY A 151 5.86 1.69 5.70
CA GLY A 151 4.64 1.12 6.21
C GLY A 151 4.80 0.40 7.53
N THR A 152 3.77 -0.36 7.88
CA THR A 152 3.76 -1.25 9.03
C THR A 152 4.14 -2.65 8.58
N CYS A 153 5.26 -3.16 9.10
CA CYS A 153 5.77 -4.49 8.85
C CYS A 153 5.83 -5.26 10.18
N MET A 154 5.09 -6.34 10.24
CA MET A 154 4.92 -7.17 11.46
C MET A 154 5.68 -8.49 11.36
#